data_cbe34444f4b89ee9d5debe5962a57271
#
_entry.id   cbe34444f4b89ee9d5debe5962a57271
#
_cell.length_a   1.000
_cell.length_b   1.000
_cell.length_c   1.000
_cell.angle_alpha   90.00
_cell.angle_beta   90.00
_cell.angle_gamma   90.00
#
_symmetry.space_group_name_H-M   'P 1'
#
loop_
_entity.id
_entity.type
_entity.pdbx_description
1 polymer ?
#
loop_
_entity_poly.entity_id
_entity_poly.type
_entity_poly.pdbx_seq_one_letter_code
_entity_poly.pdbx_strand_id
1 'polypeptide(L)'
;MTAAVSALTEPGAADGASSPMQRMDRALRLYRRRISRCRTQNQLNRVNIAVENYVTPAEVRYFHTALAGEPAESPAYQWITRLARGMPNNIVRPVEFERRGLCKGVTHYSANPSSAAQKTLIIGFTGIAHRLMMPTPWVLDCLNPALYDVVLLRDFARVAYASGIPGLGGDFHTALSKLSTHVDRGAYRDAISFGTSAGGVPAILAAILLSLDKAIAISPQEFGRVAALLGRHGLSDTAYASLLASRPQPFPEVLIVCAAEHGDDMAAAASLQRRVPARVLKVRGCAGHVVLGWQHAHGMLPPFLAKILGQSLERQAPASTALAASWVVGSSGGPSPQPTVARTQDHPEPDPSHAS
;
A
#
# COMPACT_ATOMS: atom_id res chain seq x y z
N MET A 1 0.75 11.24 20.27
CA MET A 1 1.34 11.42 18.92
C MET A 1 0.33 11.14 17.78
N THR A 2 -0.69 10.36 17.96
CA THR A 2 -1.70 9.99 16.96
C THR A 2 -2.55 11.17 16.45
N ALA A 3 -2.89 12.15 17.27
CA ALA A 3 -3.70 13.30 16.87
C ALA A 3 -3.03 14.22 15.82
N ALA A 4 -1.69 14.27 15.80
CA ALA A 4 -0.96 15.17 14.91
C ALA A 4 -0.87 14.67 13.45
N VAL A 5 -0.98 13.36 13.21
CA VAL A 5 -1.00 12.77 11.86
C VAL A 5 -2.40 12.88 11.26
N SER A 6 -3.43 12.83 12.10
CA SER A 6 -4.85 12.87 11.72
C SER A 6 -5.20 14.09 10.86
N ALA A 7 -4.70 15.27 11.17
CA ALA A 7 -5.10 16.50 10.45
C ALA A 7 -4.54 16.65 9.00
N LEU A 8 -3.53 15.84 8.57
CA LEU A 8 -3.18 15.73 7.14
C LEU A 8 -4.06 14.72 6.42
N THR A 9 -4.77 13.91 7.18
CA THR A 9 -5.48 12.73 6.71
C THR A 9 -6.99 12.84 6.86
N GLU A 10 -7.46 13.78 7.68
CA GLU A 10 -8.89 14.06 7.80
C GLU A 10 -9.27 15.18 6.82
N PRO A 11 -10.05 14.88 5.79
CA PRO A 11 -10.87 15.91 5.19
C PRO A 11 -11.89 16.30 6.26
N GLY A 12 -11.94 17.57 6.61
CA GLY A 12 -13.10 18.09 7.30
C GLY A 12 -14.32 17.72 6.46
N ALA A 13 -15.37 17.24 7.09
CA ALA A 13 -16.63 16.80 6.46
C ALA A 13 -17.35 17.90 5.64
N ALA A 14 -16.69 19.02 5.34
CA ALA A 14 -17.24 20.22 4.69
C ALA A 14 -16.54 20.63 3.39
N ASP A 15 -15.57 19.85 2.85
CA ASP A 15 -14.74 20.29 1.70
C ASP A 15 -15.37 20.03 0.31
N GLY A 16 -16.68 19.87 0.19
CA GLY A 16 -17.36 19.64 -1.10
C GLY A 16 -17.24 20.79 -2.14
N ALA A 17 -16.72 21.94 -1.76
CA ALA A 17 -16.65 23.13 -2.62
C ALA A 17 -15.23 23.53 -3.05
N SER A 18 -14.15 22.95 -2.49
CA SER A 18 -12.79 23.37 -2.82
C SER A 18 -12.25 22.67 -4.07
N SER A 19 -11.60 23.45 -4.96
CA SER A 19 -10.96 22.90 -6.16
C SER A 19 -9.80 21.95 -5.80
N PRO A 20 -9.40 21.02 -6.71
CA PRO A 20 -8.24 20.15 -6.49
C PRO A 20 -6.97 20.93 -6.13
N MET A 21 -6.73 22.06 -6.80
CA MET A 21 -5.60 22.94 -6.54
C MET A 21 -5.63 23.50 -5.11
N GLN A 22 -6.78 23.99 -4.65
CA GLN A 22 -6.93 24.52 -3.28
C GLN A 22 -6.68 23.45 -2.23
N ARG A 23 -7.09 22.20 -2.50
CA ARG A 23 -6.80 21.06 -1.60
C ARG A 23 -5.30 20.75 -1.54
N MET A 24 -4.61 20.77 -2.68
CA MET A 24 -3.15 20.56 -2.73
C MET A 24 -2.38 21.69 -2.03
N ASP A 25 -2.76 22.93 -2.23
CA ASP A 25 -2.21 24.10 -1.51
C ASP A 25 -2.36 23.98 -0.01
N ARG A 26 -3.55 23.60 0.45
CA ARG A 26 -3.81 23.37 1.87
C ARG A 26 -2.95 22.27 2.44
N ALA A 27 -2.81 21.15 1.73
CA ALA A 27 -1.98 20.04 2.13
C ALA A 27 -0.50 20.45 2.23
N LEU A 28 0.02 21.21 1.27
CA LEU A 28 1.38 21.74 1.28
C LEU A 28 1.63 22.71 2.45
N ARG A 29 0.70 23.63 2.72
CA ARG A 29 0.80 24.55 3.89
C ARG A 29 0.83 23.77 5.21
N LEU A 30 0.01 22.73 5.35
CA LEU A 30 0.00 21.89 6.53
C LEU A 30 1.32 21.11 6.68
N TYR A 31 1.87 20.61 5.59
CA TYR A 31 3.18 19.95 5.59
C TYR A 31 4.27 20.92 6.03
N ARG A 32 4.39 22.11 5.40
CA ARG A 32 5.38 23.14 5.76
C ARG A 32 5.29 23.53 7.26
N ARG A 33 4.08 23.75 7.76
CA ARG A 33 3.85 24.05 9.19
C ARG A 33 4.33 22.94 10.12
N ARG A 34 4.27 21.67 9.67
CA ARG A 34 4.71 20.54 10.49
C ARG A 34 6.22 20.39 10.50
N ILE A 35 6.84 20.46 9.33
CA ILE A 35 8.30 20.37 9.26
C ILE A 35 8.99 21.52 9.98
N SER A 36 8.44 22.74 9.95
CA SER A 36 9.00 23.89 10.71
C SER A 36 8.99 23.70 12.22
N ARG A 37 8.20 22.77 12.74
CA ARG A 37 8.16 22.40 14.16
C ARG A 37 9.06 21.23 14.51
N CYS A 38 9.66 20.56 13.54
CA CYS A 38 10.58 19.45 13.77
C CYS A 38 11.92 19.99 14.25
N ARG A 39 12.39 19.48 15.38
CA ARG A 39 13.68 19.85 16.00
C ARG A 39 14.75 18.78 15.79
N THR A 40 14.37 17.58 15.34
CA THR A 40 15.27 16.47 15.11
C THR A 40 14.99 15.80 13.77
N GLN A 41 16.02 15.16 13.19
CA GLN A 41 15.89 14.39 11.96
C GLN A 41 14.85 13.27 12.10
N ASN A 42 14.75 12.64 13.26
CA ASN A 42 13.75 11.60 13.51
C ASN A 42 12.32 12.14 13.46
N GLN A 43 12.07 13.34 13.98
CA GLN A 43 10.76 13.98 13.88
C GLN A 43 10.42 14.30 12.43
N LEU A 44 11.37 14.84 11.67
CA LEU A 44 11.21 15.13 10.25
C LEU A 44 10.91 13.87 9.45
N ASN A 45 11.68 12.79 9.65
CA ASN A 45 11.45 11.52 8.97
C ASN A 45 10.06 10.94 9.26
N ARG A 46 9.57 11.06 10.50
CA ARG A 46 8.21 10.62 10.86
C ARG A 46 7.13 11.45 10.13
N VAL A 47 7.33 12.76 10.01
CA VAL A 47 6.40 13.62 9.23
C VAL A 47 6.42 13.23 7.76
N ASN A 48 7.59 13.06 7.18
CA ASN A 48 7.76 12.67 5.78
C ASN A 48 7.07 11.32 5.48
N ILE A 49 7.35 10.28 6.28
CA ILE A 49 6.71 8.96 6.14
C ILE A 49 5.19 9.08 6.28
N ALA A 50 4.71 9.88 7.25
CA ALA A 50 3.28 10.09 7.41
C ALA A 50 2.65 10.72 6.17
N VAL A 51 3.31 11.68 5.52
CA VAL A 51 2.81 12.31 4.28
C VAL A 51 2.89 11.34 3.10
N GLU A 52 4.00 10.61 2.94
CA GLU A 52 4.20 9.57 1.92
C GLU A 52 3.10 8.49 1.93
N ASN A 53 2.51 8.23 3.10
CA ASN A 53 1.44 7.25 3.23
C ASN A 53 0.09 7.70 2.67
N TYR A 54 -0.06 8.96 2.29
CA TYR A 54 -1.37 9.51 1.87
C TYR A 54 -1.37 10.24 0.54
N VAL A 55 -0.28 10.93 0.17
CA VAL A 55 -0.27 11.77 -1.03
C VAL A 55 -0.42 10.97 -2.32
N THR A 56 -1.05 11.59 -3.31
CA THR A 56 -1.19 11.06 -4.67
C THR A 56 0.02 11.43 -5.53
N PRO A 57 0.22 10.79 -6.69
CA PRO A 57 1.24 11.21 -7.66
C PRO A 57 1.10 12.68 -8.10
N ALA A 58 -0.13 13.16 -8.30
CA ALA A 58 -0.39 14.55 -8.65
C ALA A 58 0.02 15.52 -7.54
N GLU A 59 -0.27 15.19 -6.27
CA GLU A 59 0.17 15.99 -5.13
C GLU A 59 1.71 16.01 -5.00
N VAL A 60 2.39 14.90 -5.29
CA VAL A 60 3.87 14.85 -5.29
C VAL A 60 4.44 15.80 -6.34
N ARG A 61 3.93 15.76 -7.58
CA ARG A 61 4.36 16.66 -8.65
C ARG A 61 4.09 18.12 -8.30
N TYR A 62 2.90 18.40 -7.78
CA TYR A 62 2.53 19.75 -7.33
C TYR A 62 3.47 20.25 -6.22
N PHE A 63 3.74 19.46 -5.19
CA PHE A 63 4.66 19.83 -4.11
C PHE A 63 6.08 20.05 -4.63
N HIS A 64 6.55 19.19 -5.53
CA HIS A 64 7.87 19.32 -6.14
C HIS A 64 8.01 20.65 -6.89
N THR A 65 7.03 21.03 -7.72
CA THR A 65 7.00 22.32 -8.42
C THR A 65 6.92 23.51 -7.46
N ALA A 66 6.03 23.43 -6.46
CA ALA A 66 5.81 24.52 -5.50
C ALA A 66 6.99 24.73 -4.52
N LEU A 67 7.87 23.73 -4.36
CA LEU A 67 9.07 23.80 -3.52
C LEU A 67 10.35 24.04 -4.34
N ALA A 68 10.27 24.12 -5.67
CA ALA A 68 11.45 24.26 -6.55
C ALA A 68 12.24 25.55 -6.31
N GLY A 69 11.64 26.60 -5.72
CA GLY A 69 12.31 27.82 -5.33
C GLY A 69 12.97 27.80 -3.94
N GLU A 70 12.83 26.69 -3.19
CA GLU A 70 13.52 26.55 -1.91
C GLU A 70 15.00 26.20 -2.09
N PRO A 71 15.87 26.55 -1.10
CA PRO A 71 17.27 26.14 -1.12
C PRO A 71 17.41 24.63 -1.28
N ALA A 72 18.45 24.19 -2.01
CA ALA A 72 18.71 22.76 -2.25
C ALA A 72 18.91 21.95 -0.96
N GLU A 73 19.37 22.62 0.09
CA GLU A 73 19.58 22.05 1.44
C GLU A 73 18.27 21.97 2.24
N SER A 74 17.19 22.59 1.77
CA SER A 74 15.88 22.53 2.46
C SER A 74 15.45 21.07 2.63
N PRO A 75 15.18 20.62 3.86
CA PRO A 75 14.71 19.26 4.11
C PRO A 75 13.40 18.93 3.35
N ALA A 76 12.55 19.94 3.15
CA ALA A 76 11.32 19.79 2.38
C ALA A 76 11.62 19.54 0.91
N TYR A 77 12.52 20.33 0.31
CA TYR A 77 12.90 20.19 -1.09
C TYR A 77 13.63 18.86 -1.34
N GLN A 78 14.57 18.49 -0.49
CA GLN A 78 15.29 17.20 -0.60
C GLN A 78 14.34 16.01 -0.51
N TRP A 79 13.41 16.05 0.43
CA TRP A 79 12.42 14.98 0.60
C TRP A 79 11.52 14.85 -0.62
N ILE A 80 10.90 15.95 -1.07
CA ILE A 80 9.96 15.89 -2.20
C ILE A 80 10.65 15.52 -3.51
N THR A 81 11.89 15.99 -3.71
CA THR A 81 12.70 15.62 -4.88
C THR A 81 13.00 14.13 -4.91
N ARG A 82 13.37 13.54 -3.74
CA ARG A 82 13.57 12.10 -3.62
C ARG A 82 12.27 11.33 -3.92
N LEU A 83 11.14 11.80 -3.36
CA LEU A 83 9.85 11.16 -3.55
C LEU A 83 9.40 11.23 -5.02
N ALA A 84 9.57 12.36 -5.67
CA ALA A 84 9.26 12.56 -7.09
C ALA A 84 10.14 11.71 -8.02
N ARG A 85 11.45 11.67 -7.75
CA ARG A 85 12.41 10.83 -8.53
C ARG A 85 12.12 9.33 -8.39
N GLY A 86 11.55 8.91 -7.28
CA GLY A 86 11.19 7.51 -7.06
C GLY A 86 9.86 7.10 -7.68
N MET A 87 9.09 7.98 -8.30
CA MET A 87 7.86 7.59 -9.00
C MET A 87 8.20 6.76 -10.24
N PRO A 88 7.68 5.53 -10.37
CA PRO A 88 8.08 4.58 -11.42
C PRO A 88 7.83 5.09 -12.85
N ASN A 89 6.68 5.69 -13.08
CA ASN A 89 6.32 6.22 -14.40
C ASN A 89 6.54 7.74 -14.49
N ASN A 90 6.28 8.45 -13.39
CA ASN A 90 6.36 9.92 -13.27
C ASN A 90 5.72 10.68 -14.44
N ILE A 91 4.57 10.21 -14.92
CA ILE A 91 3.83 10.80 -16.04
C ILE A 91 2.65 11.61 -15.55
N VAL A 92 2.34 12.70 -16.24
CA VAL A 92 1.07 13.42 -16.06
C VAL A 92 0.02 12.69 -16.88
N ARG A 93 -1.09 12.33 -16.24
CA ARG A 93 -2.22 11.65 -16.87
C ARG A 93 -3.36 12.63 -17.12
N PRO A 94 -4.19 12.42 -18.15
CA PRO A 94 -5.39 13.22 -18.36
C PRO A 94 -6.36 13.18 -17.18
N VAL A 95 -6.34 12.06 -16.46
CA VAL A 95 -7.15 11.83 -15.24
C VAL A 95 -6.20 11.35 -14.13
N GLU A 96 -6.28 11.98 -12.98
CA GLU A 96 -5.41 11.73 -11.84
C GLU A 96 -6.20 11.20 -10.64
N PHE A 97 -5.54 10.46 -9.76
CA PHE A 97 -6.15 10.10 -8.49
C PHE A 97 -6.38 11.31 -7.61
N GLU A 98 -7.60 11.46 -7.13
CA GLU A 98 -7.94 12.32 -6.01
C GLU A 98 -8.09 11.45 -4.76
N ARG A 99 -7.64 11.96 -3.60
CA ARG A 99 -7.81 11.24 -2.34
C ARG A 99 -8.95 11.84 -1.52
N ARG A 100 -9.73 10.96 -0.91
CA ARG A 100 -10.76 11.29 0.07
C ARG A 100 -10.61 10.38 1.30
N GLY A 101 -10.49 10.94 2.48
CA GLY A 101 -10.61 10.17 3.72
C GLY A 101 -12.07 9.74 3.91
N LEU A 102 -12.31 8.47 4.14
CA LEU A 102 -13.64 7.97 4.49
C LEU A 102 -13.86 8.03 6.00
N CYS A 103 -12.84 7.62 6.74
CA CYS A 103 -12.74 7.74 8.19
C CYS A 103 -11.26 7.64 8.61
N LYS A 104 -10.98 7.71 9.91
CA LYS A 104 -9.62 7.56 10.42
C LYS A 104 -9.05 6.19 10.04
N GLY A 105 -7.97 6.18 9.27
CA GLY A 105 -7.32 4.95 8.80
C GLY A 105 -7.82 4.42 7.46
N VAL A 106 -8.82 5.06 6.84
CA VAL A 106 -9.34 4.65 5.52
C VAL A 106 -9.27 5.81 4.55
N THR A 107 -8.55 5.61 3.45
CA THR A 107 -8.42 6.61 2.38
C THR A 107 -8.85 5.99 1.05
N HIS A 108 -9.74 6.66 0.35
CA HIS A 108 -10.17 6.32 -0.99
C HIS A 108 -9.42 7.18 -2.01
N TYR A 109 -8.83 6.55 -2.99
CA TYR A 109 -8.17 7.17 -4.14
C TYR A 109 -8.98 6.81 -5.38
N SER A 110 -9.59 7.81 -6.00
CA SER A 110 -10.43 7.63 -7.19
C SER A 110 -10.27 8.83 -8.12
N ALA A 111 -10.58 8.65 -9.39
CA ALA A 111 -10.51 9.73 -10.38
C ALA A 111 -11.90 10.25 -10.75
N ASN A 112 -12.78 9.35 -11.17
CA ASN A 112 -14.15 9.69 -11.55
C ASN A 112 -15.11 8.60 -11.06
N PRO A 113 -15.99 8.89 -10.10
CA PRO A 113 -16.94 7.90 -9.56
C PRO A 113 -17.95 7.38 -10.60
N SER A 114 -18.31 8.17 -11.61
CA SER A 114 -19.29 7.77 -12.62
C SER A 114 -18.79 6.65 -13.56
N SER A 115 -17.51 6.31 -13.53
CA SER A 115 -16.91 5.23 -14.34
C SER A 115 -16.61 3.96 -13.53
N ALA A 116 -17.14 3.80 -12.33
CA ALA A 116 -16.84 2.67 -11.43
C ALA A 116 -17.11 1.31 -12.09
N ALA A 117 -18.18 1.17 -12.86
CA ALA A 117 -18.54 -0.07 -13.56
C ALA A 117 -17.48 -0.57 -14.56
N GLN A 118 -16.55 0.28 -14.98
CA GLN A 118 -15.44 -0.09 -15.86
C GLN A 118 -14.13 -0.33 -15.11
N LYS A 119 -14.10 -0.05 -13.80
CA LYS A 119 -12.91 -0.11 -12.98
C LYS A 119 -12.85 -1.38 -12.14
N THR A 120 -11.65 -1.68 -11.70
CA THR A 120 -11.37 -2.64 -10.63
C THR A 120 -11.19 -1.87 -9.33
N LEU A 121 -11.91 -2.26 -8.29
CA LEU A 121 -11.71 -1.79 -6.92
C LEU A 121 -10.57 -2.56 -6.27
N ILE A 122 -9.58 -1.87 -5.74
CA ILE A 122 -8.51 -2.46 -4.91
C ILE A 122 -8.74 -2.06 -3.45
N ILE A 123 -9.00 -3.04 -2.58
CA ILE A 123 -9.06 -2.84 -1.14
C ILE A 123 -7.69 -3.23 -0.55
N GLY A 124 -6.88 -2.22 -0.22
CA GLY A 124 -5.49 -2.39 0.20
C GLY A 124 -5.35 -2.45 1.73
N PHE A 125 -4.69 -3.49 2.23
CA PHE A 125 -4.34 -3.70 3.63
C PHE A 125 -2.86 -3.42 3.81
N THR A 126 -2.53 -2.30 4.48
CA THR A 126 -1.15 -1.88 4.67
C THR A 126 -0.43 -2.74 5.70
N GLY A 127 0.90 -2.82 5.59
CA GLY A 127 1.75 -3.41 6.62
C GLY A 127 1.93 -2.48 7.84
N ILE A 128 2.83 -2.86 8.76
CA ILE A 128 3.09 -2.16 10.03
C ILE A 128 3.47 -0.68 9.82
N ALA A 129 4.11 -0.34 8.71
CA ALA A 129 4.48 1.04 8.35
C ALA A 129 3.32 1.87 7.79
N HIS A 130 2.08 1.35 7.80
CA HIS A 130 0.87 1.96 7.27
C HIS A 130 0.93 2.29 5.77
N ARG A 131 1.71 1.52 5.01
CA ARG A 131 1.87 1.60 3.56
C ARG A 131 2.05 0.22 2.92
N LEU A 132 1.96 0.13 1.61
CA LEU A 132 2.14 -1.10 0.84
C LEU A 132 3.64 -1.33 0.53
N MET A 133 4.48 -1.55 1.56
CA MET A 133 5.95 -1.73 1.50
C MET A 133 6.75 -0.55 0.93
N MET A 134 6.08 0.48 0.39
CA MET A 134 6.72 1.65 -0.21
C MET A 134 5.80 2.87 -0.09
N PRO A 135 6.27 4.08 -0.44
CA PRO A 135 5.43 5.26 -0.50
C PRO A 135 4.18 5.04 -1.34
N THR A 136 3.01 5.44 -0.83
CA THR A 136 1.72 5.27 -1.52
C THR A 136 1.72 5.86 -2.94
N PRO A 137 2.29 7.07 -3.19
CA PRO A 137 2.31 7.63 -4.54
C PRO A 137 3.08 6.75 -5.55
N TRP A 138 4.08 6.00 -5.13
CA TRP A 138 4.82 5.11 -6.03
C TRP A 138 3.97 3.93 -6.51
N VAL A 139 3.14 3.37 -5.62
CA VAL A 139 2.18 2.31 -5.99
C VAL A 139 1.08 2.88 -6.88
N LEU A 140 0.51 4.04 -6.51
CA LEU A 140 -0.54 4.69 -7.29
C LEU A 140 -0.05 5.13 -8.68
N ASP A 141 1.21 5.55 -8.82
CA ASP A 141 1.80 5.94 -10.12
C ASP A 141 1.88 4.76 -11.09
N CYS A 142 1.95 3.51 -10.58
CA CYS A 142 1.87 2.31 -11.41
C CYS A 142 0.45 1.98 -11.87
N LEU A 143 -0.58 2.54 -11.26
CA LEU A 143 -1.99 2.24 -11.54
C LEU A 143 -2.59 3.32 -12.44
N ASN A 144 -3.42 2.90 -13.41
CA ASN A 144 -4.17 3.85 -14.22
C ASN A 144 -5.48 4.25 -13.52
N PRO A 145 -5.68 5.54 -13.15
CA PRO A 145 -6.88 6.00 -12.45
C PRO A 145 -8.19 5.80 -13.25
N ALA A 146 -8.09 5.64 -14.57
CA ALA A 146 -9.24 5.31 -15.41
C ALA A 146 -9.68 3.84 -15.25
N LEU A 147 -8.79 2.96 -14.74
CA LEU A 147 -9.03 1.51 -14.63
C LEU A 147 -9.15 1.04 -13.18
N TYR A 148 -8.70 1.83 -12.22
CA TYR A 148 -8.66 1.46 -10.81
C TYR A 148 -9.18 2.56 -9.90
N ASP A 149 -9.89 2.14 -8.86
CA ASP A 149 -10.04 2.88 -7.62
C ASP A 149 -9.37 2.09 -6.50
N VAL A 150 -8.79 2.80 -5.52
CA VAL A 150 -8.02 2.17 -4.44
C VAL A 150 -8.54 2.67 -3.09
N VAL A 151 -8.88 1.75 -2.21
CA VAL A 151 -9.21 2.04 -0.81
C VAL A 151 -8.11 1.46 0.07
N LEU A 152 -7.32 2.32 0.73
CA LEU A 152 -6.27 1.88 1.64
C LEU A 152 -6.74 1.90 3.08
N LEU A 153 -6.61 0.76 3.74
CA LEU A 153 -6.89 0.56 5.15
C LEU A 153 -5.56 0.51 5.93
N ARG A 154 -5.56 1.14 7.11
CA ARG A 154 -4.38 1.23 7.99
C ARG A 154 -4.71 0.75 9.38
N ASP A 155 -3.95 -0.22 9.86
CA ASP A 155 -4.05 -0.76 11.22
C ASP A 155 -3.16 0.04 12.17
N PHE A 156 -3.72 1.04 12.83
CA PHE A 156 -2.96 1.84 13.81
C PHE A 156 -2.67 1.09 15.11
N ALA A 157 -3.44 0.04 15.41
CA ALA A 157 -3.19 -0.82 16.56
C ALA A 157 -2.07 -1.84 16.33
N ARG A 158 -1.73 -2.09 15.05
CA ARG A 158 -0.70 -3.05 14.62
C ARG A 158 -0.98 -4.49 15.09
N VAL A 159 -2.25 -4.87 15.11
CA VAL A 159 -2.73 -6.19 15.52
C VAL A 159 -3.39 -6.94 14.35
N ALA A 160 -2.82 -6.80 13.16
CA ALA A 160 -3.34 -7.42 11.94
C ALA A 160 -4.85 -7.15 11.74
N TYR A 161 -5.29 -5.92 12.02
CA TYR A 161 -6.68 -5.46 11.92
C TYR A 161 -7.69 -6.14 12.85
N ALA A 162 -7.27 -7.00 13.77
CA ALA A 162 -8.20 -7.74 14.64
C ALA A 162 -9.02 -6.83 15.55
N SER A 163 -8.49 -5.66 15.95
CA SER A 163 -9.22 -4.63 16.71
C SER A 163 -10.03 -3.68 15.82
N GLY A 164 -10.26 -4.06 14.57
CA GLY A 164 -11.00 -3.25 13.61
C GLY A 164 -10.24 -2.02 13.13
N ILE A 165 -10.99 -1.03 12.64
CA ILE A 165 -10.47 0.23 12.10
C ILE A 165 -11.24 1.38 12.74
N PRO A 166 -10.56 2.40 13.31
CA PRO A 166 -11.23 3.53 13.94
C PRO A 166 -12.24 4.21 12.98
N GLY A 167 -13.48 4.35 13.43
CA GLY A 167 -14.57 4.91 12.65
C GLY A 167 -15.36 3.90 11.81
N LEU A 168 -14.84 2.66 11.61
CA LEU A 168 -15.61 1.58 11.00
C LEU A 168 -16.10 0.54 12.03
N GLY A 169 -15.26 0.09 12.95
CA GLY A 169 -15.68 -0.91 13.95
C GLY A 169 -14.56 -1.31 14.87
N GLY A 170 -14.93 -1.94 16.01
CA GLY A 170 -14.01 -2.42 17.03
C GLY A 170 -13.46 -3.83 16.78
N ASP A 171 -13.86 -4.47 15.71
CA ASP A 171 -13.36 -5.76 15.24
C ASP A 171 -13.27 -5.80 13.70
N PHE A 172 -12.57 -6.79 13.17
CA PHE A 172 -12.33 -6.92 11.75
C PHE A 172 -13.60 -7.09 10.92
N HIS A 173 -14.52 -7.94 11.36
CA HIS A 173 -15.75 -8.24 10.66
C HIS A 173 -16.67 -7.01 10.58
N THR A 174 -16.89 -6.35 11.71
CA THR A 174 -17.68 -5.12 11.80
C THR A 174 -17.06 -4.01 10.93
N ALA A 175 -15.73 -3.88 10.94
CA ALA A 175 -15.04 -2.87 10.14
C ALA A 175 -15.25 -3.10 8.63
N LEU A 176 -15.17 -4.36 8.16
CA LEU A 176 -15.40 -4.69 6.75
C LEU A 176 -16.87 -4.52 6.35
N SER A 177 -17.80 -4.94 7.21
CA SER A 177 -19.23 -4.74 6.98
C SER A 177 -19.59 -3.26 6.84
N LYS A 178 -19.03 -2.39 7.70
CA LYS A 178 -19.22 -0.94 7.57
C LYS A 178 -18.46 -0.33 6.38
N LEU A 179 -17.33 -0.90 5.96
CA LEU A 179 -16.63 -0.43 4.76
C LEU A 179 -17.54 -0.53 3.53
N SER A 180 -18.34 -1.59 3.40
CA SER A 180 -19.26 -1.78 2.29
C SER A 180 -20.37 -0.71 2.21
N THR A 181 -20.67 0.00 3.31
CA THR A 181 -21.59 1.15 3.29
C THR A 181 -20.94 2.42 2.73
N HIS A 182 -19.61 2.51 2.70
CA HIS A 182 -18.87 3.64 2.15
C HIS A 182 -18.41 3.41 0.72
N VAL A 183 -18.24 2.14 0.34
CA VAL A 183 -17.74 1.74 -0.99
C VAL A 183 -18.59 0.59 -1.49
N ASP A 184 -19.49 0.89 -2.43
CA ASP A 184 -20.32 -0.13 -3.06
C ASP A 184 -19.48 -0.97 -4.04
N ARG A 185 -19.11 -2.17 -3.61
CA ARG A 185 -18.39 -3.13 -4.45
C ARG A 185 -19.16 -3.47 -5.72
N GLY A 186 -20.50 -3.58 -5.64
CA GLY A 186 -21.35 -3.95 -6.77
C GLY A 186 -21.32 -2.91 -7.90
N ALA A 187 -20.88 -1.70 -7.62
CA ALA A 187 -20.69 -0.67 -8.64
C ALA A 187 -19.46 -0.91 -9.53
N TYR A 188 -18.53 -1.80 -9.14
CA TYR A 188 -17.28 -2.06 -9.86
C TYR A 188 -17.35 -3.33 -10.70
N ARG A 189 -16.57 -3.36 -11.81
CA ARG A 189 -16.45 -4.55 -12.66
C ARG A 189 -15.84 -5.72 -11.88
N ASP A 190 -14.76 -5.48 -11.17
CA ASP A 190 -14.05 -6.45 -10.37
C ASP A 190 -13.65 -5.82 -9.03
N ALA A 191 -13.49 -6.63 -7.99
CA ALA A 191 -13.00 -6.18 -6.70
C ALA A 191 -11.92 -7.13 -6.16
N ILE A 192 -10.79 -6.55 -5.76
CA ILE A 192 -9.58 -7.28 -5.35
C ILE A 192 -9.17 -6.78 -3.97
N SER A 193 -8.83 -7.68 -3.06
CA SER A 193 -8.06 -7.32 -1.87
C SER A 193 -6.56 -7.43 -2.13
N PHE A 194 -5.79 -6.51 -1.57
CA PHE A 194 -4.34 -6.43 -1.74
C PHE A 194 -3.66 -6.13 -0.41
N GLY A 195 -2.87 -7.04 0.11
CA GLY A 195 -2.22 -6.86 1.40
C GLY A 195 -0.72 -7.12 1.35
N THR A 196 0.03 -6.41 2.19
CA THR A 196 1.48 -6.59 2.30
C THR A 196 1.90 -6.85 3.74
N SER A 197 2.83 -7.79 3.96
CA SER A 197 3.36 -8.11 5.29
C SER A 197 2.21 -8.41 6.29
N ALA A 198 2.08 -7.64 7.37
CA ALA A 198 1.00 -7.78 8.36
C ALA A 198 -0.43 -7.63 7.77
N GLY A 199 -0.56 -6.96 6.62
CA GLY A 199 -1.84 -6.83 5.90
C GLY A 199 -2.17 -8.02 4.98
N GLY A 200 -1.24 -8.96 4.78
CA GLY A 200 -1.42 -10.06 3.84
C GLY A 200 -2.50 -11.05 4.24
N VAL A 201 -2.51 -11.51 5.49
CA VAL A 201 -3.58 -12.38 6.04
C VAL A 201 -4.92 -11.66 6.06
N PRO A 202 -5.04 -10.43 6.59
CA PRO A 202 -6.27 -9.64 6.50
C PRO A 202 -6.83 -9.47 5.09
N ALA A 203 -5.97 -9.32 4.08
CA ALA A 203 -6.43 -9.23 2.69
C ALA A 203 -7.12 -10.53 2.23
N ILE A 204 -6.55 -11.70 2.54
CA ILE A 204 -7.17 -13.00 2.23
C ILE A 204 -8.53 -13.11 2.94
N LEU A 205 -8.58 -12.78 4.23
CA LEU A 205 -9.81 -12.83 5.04
C LEU A 205 -10.88 -11.86 4.51
N ALA A 206 -10.48 -10.67 4.10
CA ALA A 206 -11.39 -9.68 3.52
C ALA A 206 -11.98 -10.17 2.19
N ALA A 207 -11.19 -10.81 1.34
CA ALA A 207 -11.71 -11.39 0.10
C ALA A 207 -12.77 -12.46 0.37
N ILE A 208 -12.57 -13.29 1.39
CA ILE A 208 -13.53 -14.30 1.80
C ILE A 208 -14.80 -13.64 2.34
N LEU A 209 -14.67 -12.71 3.29
CA LEU A 209 -15.81 -12.05 3.96
C LEU A 209 -16.66 -11.21 3.02
N LEU A 210 -15.99 -10.48 2.13
CA LEU A 210 -16.65 -9.58 1.18
C LEU A 210 -16.96 -10.27 -0.16
N SER A 211 -16.69 -11.55 -0.29
CA SER A 211 -16.83 -12.32 -1.55
C SER A 211 -16.19 -11.60 -2.74
N LEU A 212 -14.94 -11.14 -2.58
CA LEU A 212 -14.20 -10.48 -3.66
C LEU A 212 -13.71 -11.51 -4.68
N ASP A 213 -13.37 -11.04 -5.87
CA ASP A 213 -12.94 -11.91 -6.96
C ASP A 213 -11.53 -12.48 -6.71
N LYS A 214 -10.67 -11.70 -6.03
CA LYS A 214 -9.27 -12.06 -5.84
C LYS A 214 -8.68 -11.50 -4.55
N ALA A 215 -7.76 -12.26 -3.95
CA ALA A 215 -6.88 -11.80 -2.88
C ALA A 215 -5.43 -11.88 -3.33
N ILE A 216 -4.66 -10.80 -3.11
CA ILE A 216 -3.22 -10.76 -3.35
C ILE A 216 -2.52 -10.46 -2.03
N ALA A 217 -1.71 -11.40 -1.54
CA ALA A 217 -0.94 -11.27 -0.32
C ALA A 217 0.56 -11.27 -0.65
N ILE A 218 1.23 -10.11 -0.46
CA ILE A 218 2.66 -9.95 -0.76
C ILE A 218 3.47 -10.05 0.52
N SER A 219 4.40 -11.00 0.55
CA SER A 219 5.22 -11.34 1.72
C SER A 219 4.36 -11.34 3.00
N PRO A 220 3.26 -12.12 3.04
CA PRO A 220 2.39 -12.16 4.21
C PRO A 220 3.15 -12.65 5.42
N GLN A 221 2.77 -12.20 6.61
CA GLN A 221 3.26 -12.80 7.84
C GLN A 221 2.76 -14.25 7.97
N GLU A 222 3.57 -15.10 8.57
CA GLU A 222 3.17 -16.47 8.89
C GLU A 222 1.98 -16.46 9.86
N PHE A 223 0.99 -17.36 9.63
CA PHE A 223 -0.26 -17.33 10.40
C PHE A 223 -0.03 -17.53 11.91
N GLY A 224 0.91 -18.38 12.30
CA GLY A 224 1.27 -18.58 13.71
C GLY A 224 1.85 -17.33 14.38
N ARG A 225 2.61 -16.51 13.62
CA ARG A 225 3.06 -15.19 14.10
C ARG A 225 1.89 -14.21 14.29
N VAL A 226 0.91 -14.24 13.38
CA VAL A 226 -0.31 -13.44 13.55
C VAL A 226 -1.09 -13.89 14.79
N ALA A 227 -1.28 -15.19 14.96
CA ALA A 227 -1.95 -15.76 16.15
C ALA A 227 -1.22 -15.37 17.45
N ALA A 228 0.10 -15.49 17.49
CA ALA A 228 0.92 -15.09 18.64
C ALA A 228 0.83 -13.57 18.93
N LEU A 229 0.79 -12.74 17.86
CA LEU A 229 0.58 -11.29 17.99
C LEU A 229 -0.78 -11.00 18.62
N LEU A 230 -1.86 -11.64 18.15
CA LEU A 230 -3.21 -11.45 18.67
C LEU A 230 -3.27 -11.86 20.15
N GLY A 231 -2.69 -13.02 20.51
CA GLY A 231 -2.63 -13.50 21.89
C GLY A 231 -1.93 -12.53 22.85
N ARG A 232 -0.84 -11.89 22.43
CA ARG A 232 -0.15 -10.86 23.22
C ARG A 232 -1.02 -9.62 23.52
N HIS A 233 -2.01 -9.36 22.68
CA HIS A 233 -2.97 -8.27 22.86
C HIS A 233 -4.31 -8.72 23.44
N GLY A 234 -4.40 -9.95 23.96
CA GLY A 234 -5.64 -10.51 24.52
C GLY A 234 -6.73 -10.76 23.47
N LEU A 235 -6.36 -10.85 22.19
CA LEU A 235 -7.28 -11.12 21.08
C LEU A 235 -7.18 -12.59 20.66
N SER A 236 -8.32 -13.19 20.30
CA SER A 236 -8.36 -14.57 19.79
C SER A 236 -8.11 -14.61 18.29
N ASP A 237 -7.35 -15.61 17.84
CA ASP A 237 -7.19 -15.92 16.41
C ASP A 237 -8.30 -16.85 15.88
N THR A 238 -9.16 -17.38 16.77
CA THR A 238 -10.19 -18.38 16.43
C THR A 238 -11.09 -17.90 15.28
N ALA A 239 -11.51 -16.63 15.30
CA ALA A 239 -12.34 -16.07 14.25
C ALA A 239 -11.60 -16.07 12.88
N TYR A 240 -10.30 -15.76 12.88
CA TYR A 240 -9.48 -15.79 11.67
C TYR A 240 -9.27 -17.22 11.18
N ALA A 241 -8.95 -18.15 12.08
CA ALA A 241 -8.79 -19.56 11.74
C ALA A 241 -10.08 -20.17 11.18
N SER A 242 -11.24 -19.91 11.82
CA SER A 242 -12.54 -20.37 11.37
C SER A 242 -12.90 -19.82 9.99
N LEU A 243 -12.62 -18.54 9.75
CA LEU A 243 -12.89 -17.90 8.46
C LEU A 243 -12.03 -18.49 7.34
N LEU A 244 -10.73 -18.74 7.57
CA LEU A 244 -9.86 -19.41 6.61
C LEU A 244 -10.32 -20.84 6.31
N ALA A 245 -10.92 -21.52 7.30
CA ALA A 245 -11.42 -22.90 7.16
C ALA A 245 -12.80 -22.97 6.47
N SER A 246 -13.60 -21.90 6.47
CA SER A 246 -14.98 -21.89 5.99
C SER A 246 -15.16 -22.18 4.51
N ARG A 247 -14.18 -21.81 3.67
CA ARG A 247 -14.15 -22.02 2.21
C ARG A 247 -15.50 -21.78 1.53
N PRO A 248 -16.07 -20.57 1.62
CA PRO A 248 -17.34 -20.26 0.97
C PRO A 248 -17.24 -20.48 -0.54
N GLN A 249 -18.38 -20.68 -1.20
CA GLN A 249 -18.44 -20.81 -2.65
C GLN A 249 -19.21 -19.62 -3.25
N PRO A 250 -18.69 -18.94 -4.27
CA PRO A 250 -17.37 -19.15 -4.86
C PRO A 250 -16.25 -18.71 -3.91
N PHE A 251 -15.11 -19.43 -3.93
CA PHE A 251 -13.93 -19.06 -3.19
C PHE A 251 -13.08 -18.07 -4.03
N PRO A 252 -12.54 -16.97 -3.47
CA PRO A 252 -11.73 -16.01 -4.22
C PRO A 252 -10.45 -16.65 -4.78
N GLU A 253 -9.96 -16.16 -5.93
CA GLU A 253 -8.60 -16.49 -6.37
C GLU A 253 -7.61 -15.94 -5.35
N VAL A 254 -6.78 -16.80 -4.74
CA VAL A 254 -5.75 -16.36 -3.80
C VAL A 254 -4.38 -16.47 -4.44
N LEU A 255 -3.68 -15.32 -4.53
CA LEU A 255 -2.29 -15.22 -4.97
C LEU A 255 -1.40 -14.78 -3.81
N ILE A 256 -0.48 -15.65 -3.41
CA ILE A 256 0.57 -15.32 -2.45
C ILE A 256 1.84 -15.02 -3.23
N VAL A 257 2.43 -13.87 -2.99
CA VAL A 257 3.71 -13.46 -3.58
C VAL A 257 4.76 -13.44 -2.46
N CYS A 258 5.90 -14.07 -2.67
CA CYS A 258 6.98 -14.11 -1.67
C CYS A 258 8.36 -13.98 -2.31
N ALA A 259 9.33 -13.50 -1.54
CA ALA A 259 10.73 -13.50 -1.91
C ALA A 259 11.26 -14.94 -1.90
N ALA A 260 11.85 -15.41 -3.02
CA ALA A 260 12.27 -16.79 -3.17
C ALA A 260 13.44 -17.16 -2.25
N GLU A 261 14.32 -16.21 -1.97
CA GLU A 261 15.51 -16.37 -1.15
C GLU A 261 15.33 -15.93 0.32
N HIS A 262 14.09 -15.51 0.70
CA HIS A 262 13.77 -15.14 2.09
C HIS A 262 13.03 -16.29 2.79
N GLY A 263 13.72 -16.97 3.72
CA GLY A 263 13.21 -18.18 4.38
C GLY A 263 11.88 -18.00 5.10
N ASP A 264 11.71 -16.89 5.82
CA ASP A 264 10.47 -16.58 6.55
C ASP A 264 9.29 -16.37 5.60
N ASP A 265 9.49 -15.69 4.45
CA ASP A 265 8.43 -15.50 3.44
C ASP A 265 8.02 -16.82 2.80
N MET A 266 8.99 -17.69 2.54
CA MET A 266 8.73 -19.03 1.99
C MET A 266 7.97 -19.91 2.98
N ALA A 267 8.34 -19.87 4.26
CA ALA A 267 7.65 -20.59 5.32
C ALA A 267 6.21 -20.06 5.52
N ALA A 268 6.02 -18.75 5.49
CA ALA A 268 4.71 -18.11 5.57
C ALA A 268 3.81 -18.50 4.40
N ALA A 269 4.33 -18.47 3.17
CA ALA A 269 3.60 -18.90 1.98
C ALA A 269 3.16 -20.36 2.08
N ALA A 270 4.06 -21.27 2.48
CA ALA A 270 3.75 -22.69 2.68
C ALA A 270 2.72 -22.92 3.80
N SER A 271 2.82 -22.17 4.89
CA SER A 271 1.85 -22.20 6.00
C SER A 271 0.45 -21.81 5.54
N LEU A 272 0.33 -20.73 4.76
CA LEU A 272 -0.95 -20.27 4.23
C LEU A 272 -1.53 -21.21 3.17
N GLN A 273 -0.70 -21.79 2.28
CA GLN A 273 -1.17 -22.79 1.30
C GLN A 273 -1.79 -24.03 1.94
N ARG A 274 -1.36 -24.44 3.13
CA ARG A 274 -2.00 -25.54 3.86
C ARG A 274 -3.39 -25.18 4.39
N ARG A 275 -3.71 -23.89 4.50
CA ARG A 275 -4.99 -23.39 5.06
C ARG A 275 -5.99 -22.99 3.99
N VAL A 276 -5.51 -22.41 2.88
CA VAL A 276 -6.37 -21.92 1.79
C VAL A 276 -5.86 -22.37 0.43
N PRO A 277 -6.74 -22.65 -0.54
CA PRO A 277 -6.34 -22.85 -1.94
C PRO A 277 -5.67 -21.57 -2.46
N ALA A 278 -4.36 -21.62 -2.71
CA ALA A 278 -3.61 -20.46 -3.13
C ALA A 278 -2.53 -20.81 -4.16
N ARG A 279 -2.36 -19.96 -5.15
CA ARG A 279 -1.17 -19.94 -6.02
C ARG A 279 -0.05 -19.19 -5.32
N VAL A 280 1.18 -19.66 -5.46
CA VAL A 280 2.37 -18.97 -4.95
C VAL A 280 3.24 -18.51 -6.11
N LEU A 281 3.50 -17.21 -6.16
CA LEU A 281 4.46 -16.57 -7.05
C LEU A 281 5.75 -16.25 -6.27
N LYS A 282 6.83 -16.95 -6.60
CA LYS A 282 8.14 -16.74 -5.99
C LYS A 282 8.93 -15.73 -6.81
N VAL A 283 9.37 -14.65 -6.18
CA VAL A 283 10.21 -13.60 -6.80
C VAL A 283 11.66 -13.96 -6.60
N ARG A 284 12.32 -14.44 -7.67
CA ARG A 284 13.73 -14.83 -7.66
C ARG A 284 14.65 -13.59 -7.60
N GLY A 285 15.82 -13.76 -6.98
CA GLY A 285 16.80 -12.68 -6.77
C GLY A 285 16.43 -11.73 -5.63
N CYS A 286 15.27 -11.92 -4.99
CA CYS A 286 14.82 -11.13 -3.85
C CYS A 286 15.12 -11.87 -2.56
N ALA A 287 16.18 -11.45 -1.85
CA ALA A 287 16.56 -12.00 -0.55
C ALA A 287 15.89 -11.32 0.64
N GLY A 288 15.14 -10.23 0.41
CA GLY A 288 14.52 -9.44 1.46
C GLY A 288 13.00 -9.52 1.46
N HIS A 289 12.41 -9.29 2.62
CA HIS A 289 10.95 -9.26 2.83
C HIS A 289 10.20 -8.21 1.97
N VAL A 290 10.88 -7.14 1.54
CA VAL A 290 10.24 -5.99 0.86
C VAL A 290 10.20 -6.20 -0.66
N VAL A 291 9.38 -7.17 -1.12
CA VAL A 291 9.28 -7.56 -2.53
C VAL A 291 8.93 -6.39 -3.45
N LEU A 292 7.97 -5.52 -3.10
CA LEU A 292 7.62 -4.37 -3.94
C LEU A 292 8.77 -3.36 -4.05
N GLY A 293 9.51 -3.15 -2.94
CA GLY A 293 10.71 -2.31 -2.95
C GLY A 293 11.82 -2.88 -3.84
N TRP A 294 11.99 -4.20 -3.82
CA TRP A 294 12.94 -4.88 -4.71
C TRP A 294 12.53 -4.72 -6.18
N GLN A 295 11.25 -4.93 -6.51
CA GLN A 295 10.74 -4.73 -7.87
C GLN A 295 10.93 -3.27 -8.34
N HIS A 296 10.71 -2.30 -7.44
CA HIS A 296 10.93 -0.90 -7.72
C HIS A 296 12.40 -0.58 -8.01
N ALA A 297 13.31 -1.06 -7.16
CA ALA A 297 14.75 -0.84 -7.31
C ALA A 297 15.32 -1.40 -8.65
N HIS A 298 14.65 -2.41 -9.22
CA HIS A 298 15.02 -3.01 -10.51
C HIS A 298 14.18 -2.48 -11.70
N GLY A 299 13.38 -1.44 -11.51
CA GLY A 299 12.54 -0.87 -12.57
C GLY A 299 11.39 -1.76 -13.03
N MET A 300 11.08 -2.83 -12.28
CA MET A 300 10.12 -3.85 -12.64
C MET A 300 8.74 -3.69 -11.99
N LEU A 301 8.57 -2.65 -11.16
CA LEU A 301 7.33 -2.51 -10.38
C LEU A 301 6.07 -2.36 -11.25
N PRO A 302 6.02 -1.52 -12.31
CA PRO A 302 4.82 -1.39 -13.11
C PRO A 302 4.42 -2.70 -13.83
N PRO A 303 5.30 -3.38 -14.58
CA PRO A 303 4.93 -4.65 -15.21
C PRO A 303 4.62 -5.77 -14.21
N PHE A 304 5.25 -5.75 -13.03
CA PHE A 304 4.97 -6.69 -11.96
C PHE A 304 3.54 -6.50 -11.41
N LEU A 305 3.15 -5.26 -11.08
CA LEU A 305 1.80 -4.96 -10.62
C LEU A 305 0.75 -5.29 -11.68
N ALA A 306 0.99 -4.94 -12.95
CA ALA A 306 0.11 -5.31 -14.05
C ALA A 306 -0.13 -6.83 -14.10
N LYS A 307 0.94 -7.62 -14.01
CA LYS A 307 0.87 -9.09 -14.02
C LYS A 307 0.06 -9.65 -12.87
N ILE A 308 0.30 -9.23 -11.64
CA ILE A 308 -0.39 -9.78 -10.46
C ILE A 308 -1.84 -9.32 -10.35
N LEU A 309 -2.16 -8.13 -10.89
CA LEU A 309 -3.52 -7.61 -10.97
C LEU A 309 -4.31 -8.21 -12.15
N GLY A 310 -3.67 -8.96 -13.04
CA GLY A 310 -4.33 -9.62 -14.16
C GLY A 310 -4.58 -8.75 -15.38
N GLN A 311 -3.78 -7.68 -15.57
CA GLN A 311 -3.85 -6.85 -16.78
C GLN A 311 -2.88 -7.32 -17.87
N SER A 312 -3.31 -7.25 -19.12
CA SER A 312 -2.36 -7.25 -20.24
C SER A 312 -1.62 -5.91 -20.28
N LEU A 313 -0.31 -5.94 -20.50
CA LEU A 313 0.53 -4.74 -20.57
C LEU A 313 0.06 -3.73 -21.64
N GLU A 314 -0.65 -4.20 -22.65
CA GLU A 314 -1.21 -3.39 -23.75
C GLU A 314 -2.23 -2.32 -23.28
N ARG A 315 -2.93 -2.54 -22.15
CA ARG A 315 -3.90 -1.58 -21.61
C ARG A 315 -3.26 -0.44 -20.79
N GLN A 316 -1.96 -0.50 -20.54
CA GLN A 316 -1.26 0.53 -19.75
C GLN A 316 -0.47 1.53 -20.57
N ALA A 317 -0.21 1.25 -21.85
CA ALA A 317 0.53 2.16 -22.71
C ALA A 317 -0.30 3.44 -22.97
N PRO A 318 0.24 4.64 -22.72
CA PRO A 318 -0.33 5.83 -23.33
C PRO A 318 -0.27 5.66 -24.84
N ALA A 319 -1.27 6.15 -25.56
CA ALA A 319 -1.34 6.10 -27.03
C ALA A 319 -0.24 6.99 -27.65
N SER A 320 1.00 6.69 -27.46
CA SER A 320 2.18 7.25 -28.16
C SER A 320 3.45 6.60 -27.62
N THR A 321 4.08 5.88 -28.50
CA THR A 321 5.43 5.32 -28.57
C THR A 321 5.46 3.80 -28.55
N ALA A 322 5.33 3.23 -29.76
CA ALA A 322 5.77 1.87 -30.07
C ALA A 322 7.29 1.81 -29.96
N LEU A 323 7.80 1.21 -28.90
CA LEU A 323 9.17 0.70 -28.82
C LEU A 323 9.08 -0.80 -28.57
N ALA A 324 9.32 -1.56 -29.63
CA ALA A 324 9.41 -3.01 -29.62
C ALA A 324 10.55 -3.44 -28.68
N ALA A 325 10.24 -4.06 -27.57
CA ALA A 325 11.19 -4.78 -26.75
C ALA A 325 11.22 -6.25 -27.20
N SER A 326 12.19 -6.59 -28.03
CA SER A 326 12.56 -7.97 -28.36
C SER A 326 13.25 -8.60 -27.14
N TRP A 327 12.64 -9.67 -26.61
CA TRP A 327 13.22 -10.49 -25.56
C TRP A 327 14.21 -11.48 -26.19
N VAL A 328 15.50 -11.24 -26.04
CA VAL A 328 16.54 -12.23 -26.34
C VAL A 328 16.96 -12.87 -25.02
N VAL A 329 16.73 -14.17 -24.93
CA VAL A 329 17.35 -15.03 -23.90
C VAL A 329 18.81 -15.21 -24.28
N GLY A 330 19.72 -14.56 -23.55
CA GLY A 330 21.15 -14.68 -23.70
C GLY A 330 21.80 -15.13 -22.40
N SER A 331 22.32 -16.33 -22.40
CA SER A 331 23.23 -16.86 -21.39
C SER A 331 24.62 -16.23 -21.49
N SER A 332 25.25 -16.02 -20.34
CA SER A 332 26.68 -16.00 -20.01
C SER A 332 27.24 -14.71 -19.38
N GLY A 333 27.60 -14.81 -18.13
CA GLY A 333 28.92 -14.62 -17.54
C GLY A 333 29.52 -13.20 -17.49
N GLY A 334 29.48 -12.56 -16.31
CA GLY A 334 30.38 -11.48 -15.91
C GLY A 334 29.91 -10.82 -14.61
N PRO A 335 30.76 -10.58 -13.61
CA PRO A 335 30.36 -10.03 -12.32
C PRO A 335 30.04 -8.54 -12.46
N SER A 336 28.81 -8.18 -12.13
CA SER A 336 28.35 -6.81 -12.05
C SER A 336 28.77 -6.18 -10.70
N PRO A 337 29.15 -4.90 -10.64
CA PRO A 337 29.49 -4.24 -9.38
C PRO A 337 28.24 -4.13 -8.51
N GLN A 338 28.38 -4.54 -7.25
CA GLN A 338 27.32 -4.42 -6.26
C GLN A 338 27.04 -2.93 -5.97
N PRO A 339 25.78 -2.47 -6.04
CA PRO A 339 25.42 -1.16 -5.53
C PRO A 339 25.54 -1.20 -4.01
N THR A 340 26.25 -0.26 -3.44
CA THR A 340 26.34 -0.03 -1.99
C THR A 340 24.94 0.32 -1.48
N VAL A 341 24.23 -0.66 -0.97
CA VAL A 341 22.97 -0.47 -0.27
C VAL A 341 23.33 0.20 1.06
N ALA A 342 22.92 1.46 1.21
CA ALA A 342 22.94 2.12 2.51
C ALA A 342 22.19 1.22 3.49
N ARG A 343 22.86 0.66 4.48
CA ARG A 343 22.29 -0.09 5.59
C ARG A 343 21.19 0.76 6.20
N THR A 344 19.96 0.36 6.00
CA THR A 344 18.86 0.77 6.87
C THR A 344 19.23 0.23 8.25
N GLN A 345 19.50 1.15 9.18
CA GLN A 345 19.75 0.81 10.58
C GLN A 345 18.58 -0.04 11.07
N ASP A 346 18.91 -1.27 11.49
CA ASP A 346 18.04 -2.10 12.29
C ASP A 346 17.59 -1.27 13.50
N HIS A 347 16.29 -1.05 13.62
CA HIS A 347 15.75 -0.47 14.84
C HIS A 347 15.89 -1.51 15.95
N PRO A 348 16.58 -1.21 17.05
CA PRO A 348 16.57 -2.07 18.21
C PRO A 348 15.12 -2.23 18.68
N GLU A 349 14.72 -3.45 18.97
CA GLU A 349 13.46 -3.75 19.66
C GLU A 349 13.44 -2.95 20.99
N PRO A 350 12.34 -2.35 21.37
CA PRO A 350 12.23 -1.68 22.66
C PRO A 350 12.36 -2.74 23.77
N ASP A 351 13.33 -2.53 24.65
CA ASP A 351 13.58 -3.29 25.87
C ASP A 351 12.29 -3.36 26.72
N PRO A 352 11.77 -4.55 27.06
CA PRO A 352 10.56 -4.70 27.85
C PRO A 352 10.70 -4.32 29.32
N SER A 353 11.86 -3.86 29.80
CA SER A 353 12.15 -3.63 31.23
C SER A 353 11.66 -2.28 31.81
N HIS A 354 10.95 -1.44 31.03
CA HIS A 354 10.40 -0.15 31.52
C HIS A 354 8.89 -0.06 31.39
N ALA A 355 8.16 -1.03 31.95
CA ALA A 355 6.74 -0.90 32.27
C ALA A 355 6.53 -1.20 33.76
N SER A 356 6.64 -0.18 34.57
CA SER A 356 6.08 -0.11 35.92
C SER A 356 5.22 1.14 36.03
#